data_603a1291747df64cb8bf94346afa1f18
#
_entry.id   603a1291747df64cb8bf94346afa1f18
#
_cell.length_a   1.000
_cell.length_b   1.000
_cell.length_c   1.000
_cell.angle_alpha   90.00
_cell.angle_beta   90.00
_cell.angle_gamma   90.00
#
_symmetry.space_group_name_H-M   'P 1'
#
loop_
_entity.id
_entity.type
_entity.pdbx_description
1 polymer ?
#
loop_
_entity_poly.entity_id
_entity_poly.type
_entity_poly.pdbx_seq_one_letter_code
_entity_poly.pdbx_strand_id
1 'polypeptide(L)'
;MTISIKRNYIYVCIGGNITFEDLSGYSVEWMTPVMASLRSESLTLYSVPPPASGAVLAAILNILDTYDINAETATGDIGLLYHRMVESFKWAYGARSNLGDPFDADI
;
A
#
# COMPACT_ATOMS: atom_id res chain seq x y z
N MET A 1 -18.82 -13.63 20.80
CA MET A 1 -19.97 -13.80 19.90
C MET A 1 -20.96 -12.62 19.93
N THR A 2 -21.26 -12.04 21.08
CA THR A 2 -22.25 -10.93 21.23
C THR A 2 -21.86 -9.61 20.56
N ILE A 3 -20.57 -9.33 20.41
CA ILE A 3 -20.06 -8.05 19.83
C ILE A 3 -20.20 -8.03 18.29
N SER A 4 -20.07 -9.17 17.63
CA SER A 4 -20.20 -9.28 16.17
C SER A 4 -21.66 -9.06 15.71
N ILE A 5 -22.62 -9.61 16.42
CA ILE A 5 -24.06 -9.47 16.12
C ILE A 5 -24.51 -8.01 16.28
N LYS A 6 -24.02 -7.31 17.30
CA LYS A 6 -24.33 -5.88 17.51
C LYS A 6 -23.75 -4.99 16.40
N ARG A 7 -22.53 -5.28 15.91
CA ARG A 7 -21.93 -4.56 14.79
C ARG A 7 -22.73 -4.73 13.51
N ASN A 8 -23.08 -5.94 13.15
CA ASN A 8 -23.89 -6.21 11.97
C ASN A 8 -25.25 -5.51 12.03
N TYR A 9 -25.91 -5.58 13.17
CA TYR A 9 -27.19 -4.89 13.38
C TYR A 9 -27.10 -3.38 13.17
N ILE A 10 -26.01 -2.75 13.65
CA ILE A 10 -25.78 -1.31 13.45
C ILE A 10 -25.60 -0.98 11.96
N TYR A 11 -24.81 -1.76 11.21
CA TYR A 11 -24.60 -1.51 9.78
C TYR A 11 -25.92 -1.63 8.99
N VAL A 12 -26.73 -2.62 9.26
CA VAL A 12 -28.04 -2.77 8.61
C VAL A 12 -28.98 -1.62 8.97
N CYS A 13 -29.00 -1.19 10.23
CA CYS A 13 -29.87 -0.09 10.67
C CYS A 13 -29.55 1.27 10.05
N ILE A 14 -28.30 1.51 9.61
CA ILE A 14 -27.85 2.75 8.96
C ILE A 14 -27.79 2.64 7.43
N GLY A 15 -28.43 1.61 6.84
CA GLY A 15 -28.50 1.41 5.39
C GLY A 15 -27.34 0.63 4.80
N GLY A 16 -26.51 -0.03 5.59
CA GLY A 16 -25.50 -0.98 5.12
C GLY A 16 -26.14 -2.31 4.70
N ASN A 17 -25.46 -3.02 3.79
CA ASN A 17 -25.92 -4.29 3.23
C ASN A 17 -25.08 -5.51 3.65
N ILE A 18 -24.15 -5.34 4.61
CA ILE A 18 -23.34 -6.44 5.12
C ILE A 18 -24.22 -7.41 5.90
N THR A 19 -24.24 -8.67 5.47
CA THR A 19 -25.05 -9.73 6.08
C THR A 19 -24.26 -10.55 7.10
N PHE A 20 -24.95 -11.42 7.81
CA PHE A 20 -24.31 -12.37 8.70
C PHE A 20 -23.52 -13.43 7.92
N GLU A 21 -24.01 -13.81 6.75
CA GLU A 21 -23.36 -14.71 5.80
C GLU A 21 -22.03 -14.15 5.33
N ASP A 22 -21.97 -12.86 4.98
CA ASP A 22 -20.73 -12.18 4.60
C ASP A 22 -19.68 -12.24 5.70
N LEU A 23 -20.12 -12.02 6.96
CA LEU A 23 -19.21 -12.07 8.12
C LEU A 23 -18.78 -13.49 8.48
N SER A 24 -19.65 -14.48 8.29
CA SER A 24 -19.35 -15.89 8.61
C SER A 24 -18.53 -16.56 7.51
N GLY A 25 -18.69 -16.10 6.27
CA GLY A 25 -17.93 -16.57 5.12
C GLY A 25 -16.55 -15.93 4.97
N TYR A 26 -16.24 -14.89 5.76
CA TYR A 26 -14.94 -14.23 5.67
C TYR A 26 -13.81 -15.15 6.14
N SER A 27 -12.81 -15.30 5.30
CA SER A 27 -11.55 -15.98 5.63
C SER A 27 -10.35 -15.08 5.34
N VAL A 28 -9.28 -15.28 6.08
CA VAL A 28 -8.00 -14.56 5.84
C VAL A 28 -7.23 -15.30 4.76
N GLU A 29 -6.84 -14.57 3.71
CA GLU A 29 -5.96 -15.09 2.68
C GLU A 29 -4.50 -14.74 2.97
N TRP A 30 -3.64 -15.76 2.92
CA TRP A 30 -2.20 -15.59 3.06
C TRP A 30 -1.55 -15.52 1.68
N MET A 31 -1.07 -14.34 1.34
CA MET A 31 -0.51 -14.06 0.02
C MET A 31 1.02 -13.94 0.07
N THR A 32 1.66 -14.20 -1.06
CA THR A 32 3.10 -13.96 -1.22
C THR A 32 3.39 -12.45 -1.16
N PRO A 33 4.34 -12.00 -0.33
CA PRO A 33 4.69 -10.59 -0.25
C PRO A 33 5.25 -10.06 -1.57
N VAL A 34 5.05 -8.78 -1.83
CA VAL A 34 5.78 -8.04 -2.86
C VAL A 34 7.23 -7.90 -2.42
N MET A 35 8.16 -8.19 -3.31
CA MET A 35 9.59 -8.04 -3.07
C MET A 35 10.18 -7.02 -4.05
N ALA A 36 11.02 -6.12 -3.54
CA ALA A 36 11.76 -5.17 -4.35
C ALA A 36 13.19 -5.04 -3.82
N SER A 37 14.17 -5.12 -4.71
CA SER A 37 15.57 -4.88 -4.37
C SER A 37 15.87 -3.39 -4.49
N LEU A 38 16.48 -2.81 -3.47
CA LEU A 38 16.99 -1.44 -3.48
C LEU A 38 18.44 -1.45 -4.00
N ARG A 39 18.75 -0.48 -4.85
CA ARG A 39 19.99 -0.45 -5.63
C ARG A 39 21.21 -0.03 -4.82
N SER A 40 21.05 0.91 -3.90
CA SER A 40 22.15 1.54 -3.16
C SER A 40 22.77 0.64 -2.10
N GLU A 41 21.95 -0.24 -1.53
CA GLU A 41 22.34 -1.17 -0.49
C GLU A 41 21.84 -2.56 -0.87
N SER A 42 22.49 -3.60 -0.46
CA SER A 42 22.01 -4.97 -0.72
C SER A 42 20.76 -5.29 0.11
N LEU A 43 19.78 -4.37 0.06
CA LEU A 43 18.54 -4.43 0.82
C LEU A 43 17.42 -4.97 -0.06
N THR A 44 16.59 -5.79 0.53
CA THR A 44 15.34 -6.25 -0.09
C THR A 44 14.16 -5.79 0.75
N LEU A 45 13.27 -5.03 0.11
CA LEU A 45 11.98 -4.69 0.69
C LEU A 45 11.04 -5.89 0.58
N TYR A 46 10.40 -6.23 1.67
CA TYR A 46 9.23 -7.13 1.69
C TYR A 46 8.03 -6.33 2.13
N SER A 47 6.97 -6.34 1.36
CA SER A 47 5.77 -5.55 1.63
C SER A 47 4.50 -6.31 1.27
N VAL A 48 3.37 -5.75 1.70
CA VAL A 48 2.05 -6.35 1.48
C VAL A 48 1.67 -6.34 -0.01
N PRO A 49 1.08 -7.43 -0.53
CA PRO A 49 0.63 -7.48 -1.92
C PRO A 49 -0.64 -6.66 -2.14
N PRO A 50 -1.06 -6.45 -3.40
CA PRO A 50 -2.40 -5.93 -3.71
C PRO A 50 -3.50 -6.73 -2.99
N PRO A 51 -4.62 -6.07 -2.61
CA PRO A 51 -5.00 -4.70 -2.90
C PRO A 51 -4.32 -3.64 -2.01
N ALA A 52 -3.41 -4.04 -1.12
CA ALA A 52 -2.66 -3.12 -0.29
C ALA A 52 -1.55 -2.40 -1.10
N SER A 53 -0.97 -1.36 -0.50
CA SER A 53 -0.10 -0.41 -1.21
C SER A 53 1.40 -0.78 -1.18
N GLY A 54 1.75 -2.05 -1.04
CA GLY A 54 3.16 -2.47 -1.01
C GLY A 54 3.94 -2.19 -2.28
N ALA A 55 3.31 -2.37 -3.44
CA ALA A 55 3.90 -2.02 -4.73
C ALA A 55 4.12 -0.50 -4.88
N VAL A 56 3.21 0.32 -4.33
CA VAL A 56 3.35 1.78 -4.30
C VAL A 56 4.56 2.19 -3.45
N LEU A 57 4.72 1.59 -2.27
CA LEU A 57 5.89 1.82 -1.42
C LEU A 57 7.18 1.41 -2.13
N ALA A 58 7.19 0.25 -2.78
CA ALA A 58 8.35 -0.22 -3.55
C ALA A 58 8.73 0.76 -4.66
N ALA A 59 7.75 1.29 -5.40
CA ALA A 59 7.99 2.29 -6.45
C ALA A 59 8.59 3.58 -5.88
N ILE A 60 8.06 4.10 -4.77
CA ILE A 60 8.59 5.30 -4.11
C ILE A 60 10.04 5.09 -3.71
N LEU A 61 10.33 3.99 -3.03
CA LEU A 61 11.69 3.71 -2.55
C LEU A 61 12.67 3.51 -3.71
N ASN A 62 12.26 2.83 -4.79
CA ASN A 62 13.11 2.67 -5.97
C ASN A 62 13.40 3.99 -6.69
N ILE A 63 12.44 4.91 -6.77
CA ILE A 63 12.68 6.25 -7.31
C ILE A 63 13.69 7.01 -6.44
N LEU A 64 13.49 7.00 -5.12
CA LEU A 64 14.36 7.72 -4.19
C LEU A 64 15.77 7.13 -4.13
N ASP A 65 15.90 5.81 -4.29
CA ASP A 65 17.19 5.10 -4.31
C ASP A 65 18.07 5.45 -5.51
N THR A 66 17.55 6.16 -6.51
CA THR A 66 18.34 6.68 -7.63
C THR A 66 19.13 7.93 -7.29
N TYR A 67 18.83 8.60 -6.18
CA TYR A 67 19.47 9.84 -5.75
C TYR A 67 20.45 9.59 -4.61
N ASP A 68 21.49 10.41 -4.52
CA ASP A 68 22.40 10.40 -3.38
C ASP A 68 21.85 11.29 -2.25
N ILE A 69 20.91 10.74 -1.50
CA ILE A 69 20.24 11.43 -0.39
C ILE A 69 21.23 11.86 0.69
N ASN A 70 22.31 11.10 0.91
CA ASN A 70 23.33 11.44 1.89
C ASN A 70 24.11 12.68 1.48
N ALA A 71 24.51 12.79 0.20
CA ALA A 71 25.18 13.97 -0.31
C ALA A 71 24.28 15.22 -0.24
N GLU A 72 23.01 15.09 -0.58
CA GLU A 72 22.03 16.18 -0.53
C GLU A 72 21.78 16.67 0.90
N THR A 73 21.65 15.73 1.85
CA THR A 73 21.51 16.08 3.27
C THR A 73 22.78 16.76 3.81
N ALA A 74 23.96 16.31 3.39
CA ALA A 74 25.24 16.88 3.80
C ALA A 74 25.46 18.31 3.24
N THR A 75 24.93 18.61 2.06
CA THR A 75 24.98 19.97 1.47
C THR A 75 23.91 20.91 2.03
N GLY A 76 22.97 20.40 2.84
CA GLY A 76 21.89 21.17 3.44
C GLY A 76 20.74 21.48 2.49
N ASP A 77 20.68 20.88 1.30
CA ASP A 77 19.59 21.08 0.33
C ASP A 77 18.37 20.19 0.68
N ILE A 78 17.86 20.42 1.86
CA ILE A 78 16.65 19.71 2.36
C ILE A 78 15.44 20.02 1.48
N GLY A 79 15.38 21.20 0.86
CA GLY A 79 14.29 21.56 -0.04
C GLY A 79 14.21 20.65 -1.26
N LEU A 80 15.35 20.34 -1.86
CA LEU A 80 15.45 19.43 -3.00
C LEU A 80 15.04 18.00 -2.59
N LEU A 81 15.48 17.54 -1.43
CA LEU A 81 15.10 16.23 -0.91
C LEU A 81 13.58 16.10 -0.76
N TYR A 82 12.93 17.06 -0.10
CA TYR A 82 11.47 17.06 0.04
C TYR A 82 10.75 17.15 -1.31
N HIS A 83 11.27 17.95 -2.24
CA HIS A 83 10.72 18.03 -3.59
C HIS A 83 10.74 16.65 -4.27
N ARG A 84 11.85 15.92 -4.25
CA ARG A 84 11.98 14.58 -4.82
C ARG A 84 11.06 13.57 -4.13
N MET A 85 10.91 13.65 -2.81
CA MET A 85 9.97 12.81 -2.07
C MET A 85 8.53 13.05 -2.54
N VAL A 86 8.10 14.30 -2.62
CA VAL A 86 6.75 14.65 -3.06
C VAL A 86 6.51 14.21 -4.50
N GLU A 87 7.45 14.42 -5.41
CA GLU A 87 7.33 13.98 -6.79
C GLU A 87 7.27 12.44 -6.89
N SER A 88 8.08 11.71 -6.13
CA SER A 88 8.01 10.24 -6.10
C SER A 88 6.65 9.75 -5.60
N PHE A 89 6.06 10.42 -4.60
CA PHE A 89 4.70 10.09 -4.12
C PHE A 89 3.65 10.32 -5.22
N LYS A 90 3.71 11.43 -5.93
CA LYS A 90 2.77 11.75 -7.01
C LYS A 90 2.80 10.71 -8.12
N TRP A 91 3.98 10.32 -8.57
CA TRP A 91 4.16 9.30 -9.60
C TRP A 91 3.66 7.92 -9.14
N ALA A 92 4.02 7.51 -7.94
CA ALA A 92 3.63 6.21 -7.40
C ALA A 92 2.12 6.12 -7.14
N TYR A 93 1.52 7.19 -6.61
CA TYR A 93 0.06 7.24 -6.42
C TYR A 93 -0.70 7.39 -7.75
N GLY A 94 -0.14 8.05 -8.75
CA GLY A 94 -0.70 8.05 -10.10
C GLY A 94 -0.74 6.63 -10.69
N ALA A 95 0.33 5.87 -10.53
CA ALA A 95 0.39 4.48 -10.97
C ALA A 95 -0.56 3.56 -10.18
N ARG A 96 -0.82 3.89 -8.89
CA ARG A 96 -1.73 3.12 -8.03
C ARG A 96 -3.13 2.99 -8.61
N SER A 97 -3.61 3.98 -9.36
CA SER A 97 -4.94 3.95 -9.98
C SER A 97 -5.12 2.82 -11.01
N ASN A 98 -4.01 2.23 -11.46
CA ASN A 98 -4.01 1.07 -12.37
C ASN A 98 -3.88 -0.28 -11.62
N LEU A 99 -3.80 -0.25 -10.29
CA LEU A 99 -3.77 -1.46 -9.49
C LEU A 99 -5.19 -1.82 -9.06
N GLY A 100 -5.54 -3.09 -9.22
CA GLY A 100 -6.81 -3.64 -8.79
C GLY A 100 -6.65 -4.71 -7.71
N ASP A 101 -7.75 -5.34 -7.37
CA ASP A 101 -7.76 -6.51 -6.52
C ASP A 101 -7.38 -7.75 -7.37
N PRO A 102 -6.36 -8.53 -6.99
CA PRO A 102 -5.94 -9.70 -7.75
C PRO A 102 -7.00 -10.81 -7.78
N PHE A 103 -8.04 -10.72 -6.95
CA PHE A 103 -9.17 -11.64 -6.95
C PHE A 103 -10.34 -11.13 -7.80
N ASP A 104 -10.25 -9.93 -8.35
CA ASP A 104 -11.26 -9.37 -9.23
C ASP A 104 -10.97 -9.78 -10.67
N ALA A 105 -11.83 -10.63 -11.23
CA ALA A 105 -11.60 -11.27 -12.54
C ALA A 105 -11.69 -10.31 -13.74
N ASP A 106 -12.07 -9.07 -13.51
CA ASP A 106 -12.34 -8.07 -14.56
C ASP A 106 -11.20 -7.03 -14.70
N ILE A 107 -9.99 -7.29 -14.14
CA ILE A 107 -8.84 -6.38 -14.23
C ILE A 107 -7.71 -7.01 -15.03
#